data_9f0a39b0b3ab49fd756d0618ac4aa40a
#
_entry.id   9f0a39b0b3ab49fd756d0618ac4aa40a
#
_cell.length_a   1.000
_cell.length_b   1.000
_cell.length_c   1.000
_cell.angle_alpha   90.00
_cell.angle_beta   90.00
_cell.angle_gamma   90.00
#
_symmetry.space_group_name_H-M   'P 1'
#
loop_
_entity.id
_entity.type
_entity.pdbx_description
1 polymer ?
#
loop_
_entity_poly.entity_id
_entity_poly.type
_entity_poly.pdbx_seq_one_letter_code
_entity_poly.pdbx_strand_id
1 'polypeptide(L)'
;MIVKNEAPNIERCLASCAPFIDYYVICDTGSTDNTKEIIKKFFDEKGIPGEIHDHEWSDFGTNRSKALELCMGKTKWAMMIDADDFITGTLPVDKFDDNLDGYVVQIKRGEFKWLRAQIFNLG
;
A
#
# COMPACT_ATOMS: atom_id res chain seq x y z
N MET A 1 2.34 2.18 -1.98
CA MET A 1 2.27 3.06 -0.78
C MET A 1 3.28 4.18 -0.92
N ILE A 2 2.90 5.36 -0.51
CA ILE A 2 3.81 6.50 -0.38
C ILE A 2 4.00 6.75 1.11
N VAL A 3 5.24 6.93 1.57
CA VAL A 3 5.52 7.01 3.00
C VAL A 3 6.58 8.06 3.31
N LYS A 4 6.44 8.73 4.46
CA LYS A 4 7.44 9.63 5.03
C LYS A 4 7.25 9.72 6.54
N ASN A 5 8.30 9.35 7.30
CA ASN A 5 8.31 9.46 8.77
C ASN A 5 7.09 8.81 9.44
N GLU A 6 6.83 7.53 9.10
CA GLU A 6 5.70 6.77 9.61
C GLU A 6 6.11 5.64 10.56
N ALA A 7 7.30 5.72 11.15
CA ALA A 7 7.80 4.69 12.06
C ALA A 7 6.79 4.28 13.16
N PRO A 8 6.03 5.20 13.78
CA PRO A 8 5.05 4.79 14.80
C PRO A 8 3.86 3.98 14.28
N ASN A 9 3.53 4.11 13.00
CA ASN A 9 2.29 3.55 12.44
C ASN A 9 2.52 2.44 11.41
N ILE A 10 3.69 2.42 10.78
CA ILE A 10 3.93 1.59 9.59
C ILE A 10 3.76 0.09 9.87
N GLU A 11 4.25 -0.40 11.00
CA GLU A 11 4.19 -1.82 11.32
C GLU A 11 2.75 -2.31 11.44
N ARG A 12 1.88 -1.54 12.07
CA ARG A 12 0.45 -1.86 12.18
C ARG A 12 -0.20 -1.95 10.81
N CYS A 13 0.09 -0.99 9.94
CA CYS A 13 -0.42 -0.98 8.56
C CYS A 13 0.04 -2.24 7.83
N LEU A 14 1.33 -2.53 7.83
CA LEU A 14 1.90 -3.68 7.12
C LEU A 14 1.37 -5.01 7.67
N ALA A 15 1.24 -5.13 8.98
CA ALA A 15 0.68 -6.34 9.60
C ALA A 15 -0.75 -6.60 9.14
N SER A 16 -1.55 -5.54 8.96
CA SER A 16 -2.92 -5.66 8.47
C SER A 16 -3.01 -6.04 6.99
N CYS A 17 -2.00 -5.72 6.21
CA CYS A 17 -1.95 -6.00 4.77
C CYS A 17 -1.34 -7.37 4.45
N ALA A 18 -0.40 -7.84 5.25
CA ALA A 18 0.42 -9.01 4.94
C ALA A 18 -0.38 -10.25 4.53
N PRO A 19 -1.54 -10.60 5.15
CA PRO A 19 -2.31 -11.77 4.75
C PRO A 19 -2.87 -11.71 3.32
N PHE A 20 -2.91 -10.53 2.71
CA PHE A 20 -3.61 -10.30 1.43
C PHE A 20 -2.67 -9.97 0.28
N ILE A 21 -1.36 -9.84 0.51
CA ILE A 21 -0.42 -9.36 -0.52
C ILE A 21 0.66 -10.39 -0.82
N ASP A 22 1.12 -10.37 -2.07
CA ASP A 22 2.20 -11.23 -2.57
C ASP A 22 3.47 -10.44 -2.90
N TYR A 23 3.35 -9.12 -3.04
CA TYR A 23 4.44 -8.23 -3.42
C TYR A 23 4.17 -6.82 -2.90
N TYR A 24 5.20 -6.10 -2.51
CA TYR A 24 5.04 -4.71 -2.07
C TYR A 24 5.86 -3.74 -2.91
N VAL A 25 5.32 -2.54 -3.11
CA VAL A 25 6.03 -1.40 -3.70
C VAL A 25 5.79 -0.19 -2.81
N ILE A 26 6.84 0.35 -2.24
CA ILE A 26 6.76 1.48 -1.32
C ILE A 26 7.72 2.58 -1.79
N CYS A 27 7.20 3.79 -1.92
CA CYS A 27 7.97 4.98 -2.27
C CYS A 27 8.16 5.84 -1.03
N ASP A 28 9.40 6.00 -0.62
CA ASP A 28 9.78 6.85 0.51
C ASP A 28 10.12 8.25 -0.01
N THR A 29 9.45 9.27 0.51
CA THR A 29 9.61 10.64 0.05
C THR A 29 10.53 11.48 0.96
N GLY A 30 11.39 10.83 1.70
CA GLY A 30 12.42 11.52 2.49
C GLY A 30 12.32 11.29 4.00
N SER A 31 12.06 10.05 4.44
CA SER A 31 12.04 9.72 5.86
C SER A 31 13.40 9.98 6.51
N THR A 32 13.36 10.62 7.66
CA THR A 32 14.54 10.88 8.50
C THR A 32 14.58 9.96 9.72
N ASP A 33 13.52 9.22 9.97
CA ASP A 33 13.42 8.21 11.01
C ASP A 33 13.77 6.82 10.45
N ASN A 34 13.48 5.75 11.20
CA ASN A 34 13.77 4.38 10.79
C ASN A 34 12.63 3.69 10.04
N THR A 35 11.77 4.46 9.36
CA THR A 35 10.64 3.90 8.59
C THR A 35 11.08 2.84 7.59
N LYS A 36 12.10 3.12 6.77
CA LYS A 36 12.57 2.17 5.75
C LYS A 36 13.11 0.88 6.35
N GLU A 37 13.85 0.97 7.44
CA GLU A 37 14.40 -0.20 8.14
C GLU A 37 13.29 -1.09 8.70
N ILE A 38 12.25 -0.50 9.26
CA ILE A 38 11.08 -1.23 9.78
C ILE A 38 10.38 -1.97 8.65
N ILE A 39 10.16 -1.31 7.51
CA ILE A 39 9.51 -1.92 6.34
C ILE A 39 10.29 -3.13 5.85
N LYS A 40 11.59 -2.94 5.63
CA LYS A 40 12.45 -4.02 5.12
C LYS A 40 12.48 -5.21 6.06
N LYS A 41 12.69 -4.96 7.34
CA LYS A 41 12.71 -6.01 8.36
C LYS A 41 11.38 -6.77 8.40
N PHE A 42 10.26 -6.05 8.37
CA PHE A 42 8.93 -6.66 8.41
C PHE A 42 8.73 -7.64 7.25
N PHE A 43 8.98 -7.20 6.03
CA PHE A 43 8.75 -8.04 4.85
C PHE A 43 9.77 -9.17 4.71
N ASP A 44 11.02 -8.94 5.13
CA ASP A 44 12.03 -10.01 5.18
C ASP A 44 11.60 -11.12 6.14
N GLU A 45 11.09 -10.77 7.30
CA GLU A 45 10.58 -11.75 8.29
C GLU A 45 9.34 -12.50 7.79
N LYS A 46 8.49 -11.84 7.00
CA LYS A 46 7.29 -12.47 6.42
C LYS A 46 7.57 -13.24 5.13
N GLY A 47 8.74 -13.08 4.55
CA GLY A 47 9.08 -13.71 3.28
C GLY A 47 8.31 -13.14 2.08
N ILE A 48 7.87 -11.88 2.15
CA ILE A 48 7.15 -11.22 1.07
C ILE A 48 8.14 -10.38 0.27
N PRO A 49 8.32 -10.65 -1.04
CA PRO A 49 9.22 -9.86 -1.88
C PRO A 49 8.63 -8.50 -2.24
N GLY A 50 9.49 -7.57 -2.58
CA GLY A 50 9.05 -6.25 -3.01
C GLY A 50 10.21 -5.29 -3.16
N GLU A 51 9.89 -4.01 -3.23
CA GLU A 51 10.87 -2.96 -3.48
C GLU A 51 10.52 -1.67 -2.74
N ILE A 52 11.57 -0.97 -2.28
CA ILE A 52 11.47 0.36 -1.67
C ILE A 52 12.21 1.33 -2.57
N HIS A 53 11.56 2.42 -2.95
CA HIS A 53 12.14 3.46 -3.78
C HIS A 53 12.22 4.78 -3.02
N ASP A 54 13.30 5.52 -3.22
CA ASP A 54 13.42 6.88 -2.72
C ASP A 54 12.99 7.84 -3.83
N HIS A 55 11.95 8.62 -3.57
CA HIS A 55 11.42 9.61 -4.53
C HIS A 55 11.28 10.96 -3.85
N GLU A 56 11.59 12.03 -4.57
CA GLU A 56 11.26 13.37 -4.11
C GLU A 56 9.75 13.57 -4.11
N TRP A 57 9.27 14.24 -3.08
CA TRP A 57 7.89 14.67 -3.03
C TRP A 57 7.65 15.75 -4.10
N SER A 58 6.62 15.59 -4.93
CA SER A 58 6.14 16.67 -5.79
C SER A 58 4.72 17.06 -5.42
N ASP A 59 3.74 16.24 -5.76
CA ASP A 59 2.35 16.38 -5.33
C ASP A 59 1.69 15.00 -5.22
N PHE A 60 0.52 14.93 -4.60
CA PHE A 60 -0.18 13.65 -4.39
C PHE A 60 -0.45 12.91 -5.70
N GLY A 61 -0.97 13.60 -6.71
CA GLY A 61 -1.31 12.98 -7.98
C GLY A 61 -0.10 12.39 -8.67
N THR A 62 0.99 13.16 -8.78
CA THR A 62 2.23 12.71 -9.41
C THR A 62 2.87 11.56 -8.65
N ASN A 63 2.96 11.64 -7.32
CA ASN A 63 3.56 10.58 -6.51
C ASN A 63 2.74 9.30 -6.52
N ARG A 64 1.42 9.38 -6.50
CA ARG A 64 0.54 8.21 -6.64
C ARG A 64 0.67 7.55 -7.99
N SER A 65 0.71 8.33 -9.06
CA SER A 65 0.90 7.81 -10.42
C SER A 65 2.22 7.06 -10.56
N LYS A 66 3.31 7.62 -10.03
CA LYS A 66 4.62 6.96 -10.03
C LYS A 66 4.60 5.65 -9.25
N ALA A 67 3.96 5.64 -8.09
CA ALA A 67 3.84 4.43 -7.28
C ALA A 67 3.07 3.33 -8.02
N LEU A 68 1.97 3.68 -8.68
CA LEU A 68 1.21 2.71 -9.48
C LEU A 68 1.99 2.21 -10.69
N GLU A 69 2.72 3.08 -11.37
CA GLU A 69 3.57 2.68 -12.51
C GLU A 69 4.62 1.65 -12.10
N LEU A 70 5.21 1.80 -10.92
CA LEU A 70 6.19 0.84 -10.39
C LEU A 70 5.57 -0.52 -10.06
N CYS A 71 4.27 -0.57 -9.84
CA CYS A 71 3.55 -1.82 -9.60
C CYS A 71 3.27 -2.61 -10.88
N MET A 72 3.27 -1.95 -12.03
CA MET A 72 2.94 -2.60 -13.31
C MET A 72 3.94 -3.69 -13.64
N GLY A 73 3.43 -4.85 -14.08
CA GLY A 73 4.24 -6.02 -14.39
C GLY A 73 4.67 -6.83 -13.17
N LYS A 74 4.32 -6.44 -11.96
CA LYS A 74 4.63 -7.15 -10.73
C LYS A 74 3.50 -8.08 -10.30
N THR A 75 2.30 -7.52 -10.27
CA THR A 75 1.06 -8.25 -9.92
C THR A 75 -0.08 -7.75 -10.79
N LYS A 76 -1.19 -8.50 -10.80
CA LYS A 76 -2.37 -8.09 -11.56
C LYS A 76 -3.16 -6.99 -10.85
N TRP A 77 -3.25 -7.06 -9.53
CA TRP A 77 -3.98 -6.11 -8.71
C TRP A 77 -3.04 -5.33 -7.81
N ALA A 78 -3.29 -4.04 -7.66
CA ALA A 78 -2.57 -3.19 -6.72
C ALA A 78 -3.55 -2.51 -5.77
N MET A 79 -3.18 -2.46 -4.49
CA MET A 79 -3.92 -1.72 -3.48
C MET A 79 -3.09 -0.53 -3.02
N MET A 80 -3.69 0.65 -3.05
CA MET A 80 -3.09 1.86 -2.50
C MET A 80 -3.58 2.06 -1.08
N ILE A 81 -2.66 2.08 -0.12
CA ILE A 81 -2.99 2.30 1.29
C ILE A 81 -1.96 3.27 1.90
N ASP A 82 -2.41 4.10 2.81
CA ASP A 82 -1.56 5.03 3.54
C ASP A 82 -1.00 4.36 4.82
N ALA A 83 0.20 4.75 5.21
CA ALA A 83 0.93 4.10 6.31
C ALA A 83 0.26 4.25 7.68
N ASP A 84 -0.58 5.26 7.86
CA ASP A 84 -1.36 5.47 9.08
C ASP A 84 -2.72 4.75 9.07
N ASP A 85 -3.06 4.09 7.96
CA ASP A 85 -4.26 3.28 7.84
C ASP A 85 -3.96 1.81 8.17
N PHE A 86 -5.01 1.03 8.38
CA PHE A 86 -4.89 -0.42 8.53
C PHE A 86 -6.19 -1.08 8.09
N ILE A 87 -6.06 -2.33 7.63
CA ILE A 87 -7.20 -3.11 7.15
C ILE A 87 -7.85 -3.81 8.34
N THR A 88 -9.18 -3.75 8.41
CA THR A 88 -9.97 -4.56 9.33
C THR A 88 -10.85 -5.53 8.53
N GLY A 89 -11.03 -6.74 9.04
CA GLY A 89 -11.80 -7.77 8.35
C GLY A 89 -10.97 -8.49 7.29
N THR A 90 -11.65 -9.05 6.29
CA THR A 90 -11.04 -9.90 5.27
C THR A 90 -11.26 -9.32 3.88
N LEU A 91 -10.20 -9.28 3.07
CA LEU A 91 -10.29 -8.93 1.65
C LEU A 91 -10.43 -10.21 0.81
N PRO A 92 -11.50 -10.36 0.02
CA PRO A 92 -11.71 -11.55 -0.81
C PRO A 92 -10.90 -11.49 -2.11
N VAL A 93 -9.57 -11.47 -2.00
CA VAL A 93 -8.66 -11.29 -3.15
C VAL A 93 -8.79 -12.38 -4.21
N ASP A 94 -9.15 -13.60 -3.81
CA ASP A 94 -9.39 -14.72 -4.70
C ASP A 94 -10.72 -14.61 -5.49
N LYS A 95 -11.58 -13.66 -5.13
CA LYS A 95 -12.86 -13.40 -5.76
C LYS A 95 -12.89 -12.12 -6.59
N PHE A 96 -11.75 -11.46 -6.77
CA PHE A 96 -11.68 -10.27 -7.59
C PHE A 96 -12.02 -10.61 -9.05
N ASP A 97 -12.90 -9.81 -9.64
CA ASP A 97 -13.36 -9.99 -11.01
C ASP A 97 -12.39 -9.33 -11.99
N ASP A 98 -11.76 -10.13 -12.84
CA ASP A 98 -10.78 -9.65 -13.81
C ASP A 98 -11.36 -8.72 -14.88
N ASN A 99 -12.69 -8.67 -15.02
CA ASN A 99 -13.37 -7.77 -15.95
C ASN A 99 -13.59 -6.36 -15.37
N LEU A 100 -13.32 -6.14 -14.08
CA LEU A 100 -13.45 -4.85 -13.44
C LEU A 100 -12.11 -4.12 -13.40
N ASP A 101 -12.16 -2.79 -13.52
CA ASP A 101 -10.96 -1.95 -13.47
C ASP A 101 -10.45 -1.75 -12.04
N GLY A 102 -11.30 -1.89 -11.05
CA GLY A 102 -10.90 -1.70 -9.65
C GLY A 102 -12.07 -1.84 -8.69
N TYR A 103 -11.76 -1.62 -7.43
CA TYR A 103 -12.72 -1.68 -6.33
C TYR A 103 -12.60 -0.46 -5.45
N VAL A 104 -13.74 -0.03 -4.91
CA VAL A 104 -13.76 0.95 -3.83
C VAL A 104 -13.82 0.22 -2.49
N VAL A 105 -13.21 0.80 -1.48
CA VAL A 105 -13.26 0.28 -0.12
C VAL A 105 -13.84 1.33 0.81
N GLN A 106 -14.46 0.89 1.90
CA GLN A 106 -14.99 1.79 2.89
C GLN A 106 -13.85 2.23 3.83
N ILE A 107 -13.68 3.54 3.95
CA ILE A 107 -12.74 4.15 4.89
C ILE A 107 -13.53 4.58 6.12
N LYS A 108 -13.01 4.31 7.30
CA LYS A 108 -13.62 4.70 8.59
C LYS A 108 -12.66 5.58 9.38
N ARG A 109 -13.17 6.71 9.88
CA ARG A 109 -12.46 7.60 10.81
C ARG A 109 -13.43 7.99 11.92
N GLY A 110 -13.38 7.31 13.06
CA GLY A 110 -14.36 7.46 14.11
C GLY A 110 -15.76 7.09 13.60
N GLU A 111 -16.69 8.05 13.64
CA GLU A 111 -18.05 7.87 13.14
C GLU A 111 -18.18 8.18 11.64
N PHE A 112 -17.18 8.79 11.04
CA PHE A 112 -17.18 9.12 9.61
C PHE A 112 -16.83 7.91 8.77
N LYS A 113 -17.59 7.73 7.66
CA LYS A 113 -17.37 6.65 6.70
C LYS A 113 -17.51 7.23 5.29
N TRP A 114 -16.60 6.83 4.39
CA TRP A 114 -16.71 7.19 2.97
C TRP A 114 -16.10 6.08 2.10
N LEU A 115 -16.38 6.13 0.80
CA LEU A 115 -15.86 5.18 -0.17
C LEU A 115 -14.70 5.83 -0.93
N ARG A 116 -13.68 5.03 -1.21
CA ARG A 116 -12.51 5.48 -1.94
C ARG A 116 -11.99 4.36 -2.84
N ALA A 117 -11.61 4.69 -4.08
CA ALA A 117 -10.96 3.74 -4.95
C ALA A 117 -9.54 3.46 -4.42
N GLN A 118 -9.29 2.22 -4.03
CA GLN A 118 -8.03 1.81 -3.41
C GLN A 118 -7.41 0.59 -4.08
N ILE A 119 -8.18 -0.17 -4.87
CA ILE A 119 -7.73 -1.41 -5.49
C ILE A 119 -7.88 -1.26 -6.99
N PHE A 120 -6.79 -1.50 -7.73
CA PHE A 120 -6.71 -1.25 -9.17
C PHE A 120 -6.27 -2.49 -9.92
N ASN A 121 -6.96 -2.77 -11.04
CA ASN A 121 -6.55 -3.81 -11.97
C ASN A 121 -5.46 -3.24 -12.89
N LEU A 122 -4.29 -3.84 -12.87
CA LEU A 122 -3.14 -3.40 -13.66
C LEU A 122 -3.02 -4.11 -15.03
N GLY A 123 -3.93 -5.02 -15.31
CA GLY A 123 -3.93 -5.77 -16.57
C GLY A 123 -3.36 -7.16 -16.54
#